data_47efbd64debc5627437228c71cf6058a
#
_entry.id   47efbd64debc5627437228c71cf6058a
#
_cell.length_a   1.000
_cell.length_b   1.000
_cell.length_c   1.000
_cell.angle_alpha   90.00
_cell.angle_beta   90.00
_cell.angle_gamma   90.00
#
_symmetry.space_group_name_H-M   'P 1'
#
loop_
_entity.id
_entity.type
_entity.pdbx_description
1 polymer ?
#
loop_
_entity_poly.entity_id
_entity_poly.type
_entity_poly.pdbx_seq_one_letter_code
_entity_poly.pdbx_strand_id
1 'polypeptide(L)'
;MTAESNYLDAIEALEEDNRELALEHARKAVKIDPEHVDAWRVISDASLPGLRSQPTLKQAAQSLTAAKKVVALQPDDLGMWVRGGRLLSDELGLYMEALQWWQDARHQAPDEVTPIVEQAAILADMGLYGEATERLQSIFDENMDLATTQYSRVARLHQMCQLASQQDPKEHFKPWEKHHDGWSAITLRMNKAPISESKIFLIISTPLLMLEVLMAPQVFGPGFGGFCLTSLLILFTVILGMRISRRWFQRLNRPAFNLLRAMDFETSTGYVVIPEDIRISKLFMFILSRRPPAFQERMLKIVDAGDKLKGDWKPT
;
A
#
# COMPACT_ATOMS: atom_id res chain seq x y z
N MET A 1 25.24 -2.95 -35.69
CA MET A 1 24.55 -3.62 -34.60
C MET A 1 23.05 -3.56 -34.88
N THR A 2 22.37 -4.67 -34.78
CA THR A 2 20.91 -4.77 -34.95
C THR A 2 20.21 -4.48 -33.63
N ALA A 3 18.89 -4.30 -33.63
CA ALA A 3 18.11 -4.17 -32.39
C ALA A 3 18.29 -5.42 -31.51
N GLU A 4 18.20 -6.59 -32.12
CA GLU A 4 18.37 -7.88 -31.46
C GLU A 4 19.78 -8.03 -30.81
N SER A 5 20.85 -7.64 -31.52
CA SER A 5 22.20 -7.70 -30.94
C SER A 5 22.33 -6.81 -29.69
N ASN A 6 21.78 -5.59 -29.73
CA ASN A 6 21.80 -4.71 -28.56
C ASN A 6 20.91 -5.23 -27.42
N TYR A 7 19.80 -5.91 -27.73
CA TYR A 7 18.97 -6.56 -26.72
C TYR A 7 19.71 -7.70 -26.02
N LEU A 8 20.43 -8.56 -26.77
CA LEU A 8 21.23 -9.64 -26.18
C LEU A 8 22.37 -9.10 -25.30
N ASP A 9 23.07 -8.05 -25.73
CA ASP A 9 24.08 -7.35 -24.93
C ASP A 9 23.46 -6.77 -23.63
N ALA A 10 22.19 -6.32 -23.70
CA ALA A 10 21.49 -5.82 -22.52
C ALA A 10 21.13 -6.94 -21.52
N ILE A 11 20.76 -8.12 -22.01
CA ILE A 11 20.52 -9.30 -21.16
C ILE A 11 21.82 -9.75 -20.47
N GLU A 12 22.93 -9.87 -21.21
CA GLU A 12 24.23 -10.21 -20.66
C GLU A 12 24.64 -9.24 -19.55
N ALA A 13 24.47 -7.94 -19.77
CA ALA A 13 24.75 -6.93 -18.75
C ALA A 13 23.84 -7.05 -17.51
N LEU A 14 22.58 -7.48 -17.67
CA LEU A 14 21.69 -7.75 -16.52
C LEU A 14 22.13 -8.98 -15.72
N GLU A 15 22.58 -10.03 -16.39
CA GLU A 15 23.11 -11.24 -15.73
C GLU A 15 24.36 -10.92 -14.91
N GLU A 16 25.15 -9.95 -15.34
CA GLU A 16 26.30 -9.41 -14.61
C GLU A 16 25.90 -8.39 -13.51
N ASP A 17 24.60 -8.16 -13.26
CA ASP A 17 24.04 -7.13 -12.37
C ASP A 17 24.45 -5.69 -12.75
N ASN A 18 24.88 -5.46 -13.98
CA ASN A 18 25.24 -4.16 -14.51
C ASN A 18 24.04 -3.47 -15.15
N ARG A 19 23.15 -2.95 -14.30
CA ARG A 19 21.89 -2.32 -14.73
C ARG A 19 22.08 -1.09 -15.60
N GLU A 20 23.14 -0.30 -15.39
CA GLU A 20 23.42 0.88 -16.21
C GLU A 20 23.77 0.51 -17.65
N LEU A 21 24.64 -0.46 -17.82
CA LEU A 21 25.04 -0.97 -19.13
C LEU A 21 23.86 -1.64 -19.84
N ALA A 22 23.08 -2.45 -19.11
CA ALA A 22 21.86 -3.07 -19.62
C ALA A 22 20.88 -2.02 -20.15
N LEU A 23 20.69 -0.93 -19.39
CA LEU A 23 19.80 0.18 -19.78
C LEU A 23 20.32 0.90 -21.03
N GLU A 24 21.63 1.09 -21.16
CA GLU A 24 22.24 1.70 -22.33
C GLU A 24 22.00 0.86 -23.60
N HIS A 25 22.29 -0.46 -23.52
CA HIS A 25 22.09 -1.38 -24.65
C HIS A 25 20.60 -1.53 -25.01
N ALA A 26 19.72 -1.70 -24.04
CA ALA A 26 18.28 -1.79 -24.29
C ALA A 26 17.72 -0.51 -24.94
N ARG A 27 18.21 0.69 -24.56
CA ARG A 27 17.85 1.95 -25.21
C ARG A 27 18.34 2.02 -26.66
N LYS A 28 19.52 1.47 -26.96
CA LYS A 28 20.00 1.36 -28.34
C LYS A 28 19.11 0.43 -29.16
N ALA A 29 18.68 -0.70 -28.58
CA ALA A 29 17.76 -1.63 -29.23
C ALA A 29 16.43 -0.95 -29.60
N VAL A 30 15.74 -0.31 -28.66
CA VAL A 30 14.45 0.37 -28.91
C VAL A 30 14.58 1.63 -29.79
N LYS A 31 15.77 2.22 -29.90
CA LYS A 31 16.03 3.31 -30.84
C LYS A 31 16.07 2.80 -32.27
N ILE A 32 16.56 1.58 -32.50
CA ILE A 32 16.61 0.93 -33.80
C ILE A 32 15.23 0.35 -34.16
N ASP A 33 14.61 -0.34 -33.20
CA ASP A 33 13.29 -0.95 -33.31
C ASP A 33 12.40 -0.52 -32.14
N PRO A 34 11.55 0.51 -32.28
CA PRO A 34 10.66 0.99 -31.23
C PRO A 34 9.58 -0.01 -30.80
N GLU A 35 9.31 -1.07 -31.60
CA GLU A 35 8.35 -2.13 -31.31
C GLU A 35 8.97 -3.36 -30.63
N HIS A 36 10.27 -3.33 -30.35
CA HIS A 36 10.97 -4.41 -29.68
C HIS A 36 10.53 -4.56 -28.21
N VAL A 37 9.52 -5.38 -27.98
CA VAL A 37 8.86 -5.56 -26.66
C VAL A 37 9.84 -5.96 -25.57
N ASP A 38 10.70 -6.94 -25.83
CA ASP A 38 11.63 -7.48 -24.83
C ASP A 38 12.67 -6.45 -24.40
N ALA A 39 13.14 -5.60 -25.33
CA ALA A 39 14.02 -4.49 -24.96
C ALA A 39 13.30 -3.46 -24.06
N TRP A 40 12.01 -3.20 -24.25
CA TRP A 40 11.23 -2.38 -23.34
C TRP A 40 11.05 -3.03 -21.95
N ARG A 41 10.90 -4.37 -21.88
CA ARG A 41 10.89 -5.10 -20.60
C ARG A 41 12.21 -4.92 -19.85
N VAL A 42 13.34 -5.06 -20.56
CA VAL A 42 14.67 -4.80 -19.98
C VAL A 42 14.78 -3.36 -19.47
N ILE A 43 14.34 -2.36 -20.25
CA ILE A 43 14.34 -0.96 -19.78
C ILE A 43 13.50 -0.81 -18.50
N SER A 44 12.32 -1.43 -18.46
CA SER A 44 11.48 -1.37 -17.25
C SER A 44 12.17 -1.99 -16.04
N ASP A 45 12.85 -3.12 -16.21
CA ASP A 45 13.55 -3.80 -15.12
C ASP A 45 14.84 -3.09 -14.70
N ALA A 46 15.70 -2.78 -15.67
CA ALA A 46 16.99 -2.14 -15.42
C ALA A 46 16.88 -0.71 -14.88
N SER A 47 15.75 -0.02 -15.12
CA SER A 47 15.49 1.31 -14.54
C SER A 47 15.30 1.27 -13.03
N LEU A 48 14.89 0.13 -12.47
CA LEU A 48 14.71 -0.03 -11.03
C LEU A 48 16.03 -0.44 -10.38
N PRO A 49 16.26 -0.06 -9.11
CA PRO A 49 17.44 -0.52 -8.38
C PRO A 49 17.34 -2.02 -8.05
N GLY A 50 18.45 -2.62 -7.64
CA GLY A 50 18.47 -4.01 -7.17
C GLY A 50 17.60 -4.25 -5.95
N LEU A 51 17.34 -5.53 -5.64
CA LEU A 51 16.35 -6.04 -4.67
C LEU A 51 16.38 -5.41 -3.26
N ARG A 52 17.46 -4.77 -2.85
CA ARG A 52 17.60 -4.18 -1.50
C ARG A 52 17.42 -2.67 -1.44
N SER A 53 17.13 -2.03 -2.56
CA SER A 53 17.01 -0.58 -2.68
C SER A 53 15.63 -0.21 -3.22
N GLN A 54 15.13 0.94 -2.81
CA GLN A 54 13.87 1.48 -3.33
C GLN A 54 14.15 2.50 -4.43
N PRO A 55 13.28 2.58 -5.46
CA PRO A 55 13.50 3.47 -6.59
C PRO A 55 13.35 4.95 -6.20
N THR A 56 14.14 5.80 -6.84
CA THR A 56 13.92 7.24 -6.88
C THR A 56 12.74 7.57 -7.79
N LEU A 57 12.21 8.78 -7.71
CA LEU A 57 11.12 9.25 -8.59
C LEU A 57 11.47 9.09 -10.08
N LYS A 58 12.72 9.41 -10.46
CA LYS A 58 13.19 9.27 -11.84
C LYS A 58 13.19 7.81 -12.29
N GLN A 59 13.70 6.91 -11.46
CA GLN A 59 13.75 5.47 -11.77
C GLN A 59 12.35 4.88 -11.90
N ALA A 60 11.47 5.15 -10.94
CA ALA A 60 10.08 4.70 -10.99
C ALA A 60 9.35 5.22 -12.25
N ALA A 61 9.52 6.49 -12.60
CA ALA A 61 8.92 7.08 -13.80
C ALA A 61 9.46 6.48 -15.11
N GLN A 62 10.76 6.18 -15.16
CA GLN A 62 11.37 5.52 -16.33
C GLN A 62 10.85 4.09 -16.51
N SER A 63 10.82 3.31 -15.42
CA SER A 63 10.29 1.95 -15.43
C SER A 63 8.80 1.94 -15.84
N LEU A 64 8.00 2.84 -15.28
CA LEU A 64 6.58 2.97 -15.63
C LEU A 64 6.39 3.34 -17.10
N THR A 65 7.21 4.25 -17.64
CA THR A 65 7.14 4.63 -19.07
C THR A 65 7.42 3.43 -19.97
N ALA A 66 8.40 2.62 -19.62
CA ALA A 66 8.71 1.39 -20.36
C ALA A 66 7.59 0.35 -20.22
N ALA A 67 7.04 0.16 -19.00
CA ALA A 67 5.90 -0.75 -18.78
C ALA A 67 4.68 -0.33 -19.63
N LYS A 68 4.38 0.98 -19.73
CA LYS A 68 3.31 1.50 -20.60
C LYS A 68 3.55 1.17 -22.08
N LYS A 69 4.81 1.17 -22.53
CA LYS A 69 5.16 0.76 -23.90
C LYS A 69 4.95 -0.73 -24.12
N VAL A 70 5.36 -1.58 -23.16
CA VAL A 70 5.14 -3.03 -23.25
C VAL A 70 3.68 -3.37 -23.34
N VAL A 71 2.82 -2.86 -22.46
CA VAL A 71 1.37 -3.19 -22.49
C VAL A 71 0.64 -2.60 -23.68
N ALA A 72 1.17 -1.53 -24.28
CA ALA A 72 0.64 -0.99 -25.54
C ALA A 72 0.97 -1.89 -26.75
N LEU A 73 2.15 -2.53 -26.74
CA LEU A 73 2.60 -3.43 -27.79
C LEU A 73 2.11 -4.88 -27.58
N GLN A 74 2.05 -5.29 -26.33
CA GLN A 74 1.61 -6.62 -25.89
C GLN A 74 0.63 -6.51 -24.72
N PRO A 75 -0.66 -6.31 -24.98
CA PRO A 75 -1.69 -6.08 -23.96
C PRO A 75 -1.94 -7.27 -23.02
N ASP A 76 -1.56 -8.48 -23.42
CA ASP A 76 -1.70 -9.72 -22.65
C ASP A 76 -0.55 -9.94 -21.63
N ASP A 77 0.45 -9.04 -21.56
CA ASP A 77 1.54 -9.10 -20.57
C ASP A 77 1.05 -8.69 -19.16
N LEU A 78 0.46 -9.64 -18.44
CA LEU A 78 0.01 -9.43 -17.06
C LEU A 78 1.15 -9.02 -16.12
N GLY A 79 2.37 -9.48 -16.36
CA GLY A 79 3.55 -9.11 -15.57
C GLY A 79 3.82 -7.61 -15.61
N MET A 80 3.69 -7.00 -16.79
CA MET A 80 3.86 -5.56 -16.95
C MET A 80 2.66 -4.75 -16.43
N TRP A 81 1.44 -5.27 -16.52
CA TRP A 81 0.30 -4.68 -15.83
C TRP A 81 0.51 -4.63 -14.31
N VAL A 82 0.96 -5.74 -13.71
CA VAL A 82 1.25 -5.81 -12.26
C VAL A 82 2.38 -4.85 -11.88
N ARG A 83 3.45 -4.79 -12.67
CA ARG A 83 4.58 -3.87 -12.43
C ARG A 83 4.14 -2.41 -12.49
N GLY A 84 3.44 -2.02 -13.55
CA GLY A 84 2.95 -0.66 -13.73
C GLY A 84 1.99 -0.23 -12.63
N GLY A 85 1.06 -1.09 -12.25
CA GLY A 85 0.11 -0.85 -11.17
C GLY A 85 0.80 -0.62 -9.82
N ARG A 86 1.78 -1.46 -9.46
CA ARG A 86 2.57 -1.29 -8.22
C ARG A 86 3.42 -0.02 -8.24
N LEU A 87 4.03 0.31 -9.36
CA LEU A 87 4.76 1.57 -9.48
C LEU A 87 3.84 2.78 -9.27
N LEU A 88 2.64 2.74 -9.81
CA LEU A 88 1.66 3.81 -9.67
C LEU A 88 1.17 3.92 -8.22
N SER A 89 0.73 2.81 -7.60
CA SER A 89 0.15 2.81 -6.25
C SER A 89 1.21 2.90 -5.16
N ASP A 90 2.18 1.99 -5.15
CA ASP A 90 3.05 1.76 -4.01
C ASP A 90 4.22 2.74 -3.99
N GLU A 91 4.83 3.01 -5.16
CA GLU A 91 6.02 3.84 -5.27
C GLU A 91 5.71 5.33 -5.49
N LEU A 92 4.72 5.63 -6.33
CA LEU A 92 4.41 7.00 -6.74
C LEU A 92 3.21 7.60 -6.00
N GLY A 93 2.33 6.81 -5.41
CA GLY A 93 1.09 7.25 -4.78
C GLY A 93 0.08 7.86 -5.77
N LEU A 94 0.11 7.43 -7.02
CA LEU A 94 -0.77 7.89 -8.12
C LEU A 94 -2.03 7.03 -8.18
N TYR A 95 -2.88 7.10 -7.15
CA TYR A 95 -4.01 6.19 -7.00
C TYR A 95 -5.06 6.32 -8.11
N MET A 96 -5.34 7.54 -8.58
CA MET A 96 -6.31 7.74 -9.67
C MET A 96 -5.83 7.11 -10.97
N GLU A 97 -4.55 7.32 -11.31
CA GLU A 97 -3.93 6.71 -12.48
C GLU A 97 -3.81 5.20 -12.32
N ALA A 98 -3.56 4.71 -11.09
CA ALA A 98 -3.52 3.28 -10.80
C ALA A 98 -4.90 2.63 -10.96
N LEU A 99 -5.98 3.28 -10.54
CA LEU A 99 -7.36 2.78 -10.75
C LEU A 99 -7.66 2.64 -12.25
N GLN A 100 -7.31 3.66 -13.06
CA GLN A 100 -7.50 3.59 -14.51
C GLN A 100 -6.62 2.49 -15.13
N TRP A 101 -5.34 2.40 -14.72
CA TRP A 101 -4.43 1.35 -15.16
C TRP A 101 -4.98 -0.05 -14.92
N TRP A 102 -5.49 -0.31 -13.73
CA TRP A 102 -6.11 -1.60 -13.40
C TRP A 102 -7.44 -1.83 -14.10
N GLN A 103 -8.19 -0.76 -14.42
CA GLN A 103 -9.39 -0.87 -15.24
C GLN A 103 -9.03 -1.30 -16.67
N ASP A 104 -7.97 -0.72 -17.25
CA ASP A 104 -7.49 -1.10 -18.56
C ASP A 104 -6.97 -2.55 -18.57
N ALA A 105 -6.24 -2.96 -17.53
CA ALA A 105 -5.79 -4.34 -17.35
C ALA A 105 -6.98 -5.33 -17.28
N ARG A 106 -8.06 -4.98 -16.58
CA ARG A 106 -9.28 -5.80 -16.50
C ARG A 106 -9.96 -5.94 -17.87
N HIS A 107 -9.93 -4.91 -18.70
CA HIS A 107 -10.46 -5.01 -20.08
C HIS A 107 -9.66 -5.96 -20.97
N GLN A 108 -8.34 -6.06 -20.76
CA GLN A 108 -7.48 -6.96 -21.50
C GLN A 108 -7.56 -8.42 -20.99
N ALA A 109 -7.76 -8.61 -19.70
CA ALA A 109 -7.84 -9.91 -19.05
C ALA A 109 -9.05 -9.96 -18.10
N PRO A 110 -10.28 -10.09 -18.60
CA PRO A 110 -11.50 -10.00 -17.80
C PRO A 110 -11.63 -11.14 -16.77
N ASP A 111 -11.02 -12.30 -17.02
CA ASP A 111 -11.06 -13.45 -16.12
C ASP A 111 -10.02 -13.36 -14.98
N GLU A 112 -9.12 -12.35 -15.04
CA GLU A 112 -8.08 -12.16 -14.02
C GLU A 112 -8.62 -11.38 -12.82
N VAL A 113 -8.43 -11.99 -11.63
CA VAL A 113 -8.88 -11.40 -10.36
C VAL A 113 -7.97 -10.26 -9.88
N THR A 114 -6.69 -10.31 -10.22
CA THR A 114 -5.68 -9.35 -9.72
C THR A 114 -6.07 -7.89 -9.94
N PRO A 115 -6.53 -7.44 -11.12
CA PRO A 115 -6.95 -6.05 -11.32
C PRO A 115 -8.06 -5.60 -10.39
N ILE A 116 -9.04 -6.45 -10.13
CA ILE A 116 -10.19 -6.16 -9.25
C ILE A 116 -9.72 -5.98 -7.81
N VAL A 117 -8.86 -6.88 -7.33
CA VAL A 117 -8.32 -6.84 -5.97
C VAL A 117 -7.46 -5.60 -5.73
N GLU A 118 -6.62 -5.25 -6.69
CA GLU A 118 -5.77 -4.06 -6.57
C GLU A 118 -6.59 -2.76 -6.65
N GLN A 119 -7.61 -2.69 -7.52
CA GLN A 119 -8.57 -1.57 -7.50
C GLN A 119 -9.27 -1.44 -6.14
N ALA A 120 -9.75 -2.55 -5.59
CA ALA A 120 -10.43 -2.53 -4.30
C ALA A 120 -9.49 -2.13 -3.16
N ALA A 121 -8.22 -2.54 -3.20
CA ALA A 121 -7.22 -2.12 -2.22
C ALA A 121 -6.98 -0.60 -2.28
N ILE A 122 -6.81 -0.05 -3.48
CA ILE A 122 -6.64 1.40 -3.68
C ILE A 122 -7.87 2.17 -3.19
N LEU A 123 -9.09 1.72 -3.55
CA LEU A 123 -10.33 2.34 -3.08
C LEU A 123 -10.45 2.33 -1.55
N ALA A 124 -10.04 1.22 -0.91
CA ALA A 124 -10.03 1.13 0.55
C ALA A 124 -9.01 2.10 1.18
N ASP A 125 -7.83 2.25 0.60
CA ASP A 125 -6.81 3.23 1.05
C ASP A 125 -7.32 4.67 0.89
N MET A 126 -8.07 4.95 -0.16
CA MET A 126 -8.75 6.24 -0.37
C MET A 126 -9.94 6.44 0.59
N GLY A 127 -10.41 5.40 1.27
CA GLY A 127 -11.57 5.44 2.18
C GLY A 127 -12.91 5.23 1.48
N LEU A 128 -12.92 4.80 0.24
CA LEU A 128 -14.10 4.51 -0.58
C LEU A 128 -14.52 3.04 -0.37
N TYR A 129 -14.87 2.71 0.88
CA TYR A 129 -15.09 1.33 1.31
C TYR A 129 -16.31 0.66 0.67
N GLY A 130 -17.36 1.44 0.35
CA GLY A 130 -18.53 0.92 -0.37
C GLY A 130 -18.15 0.41 -1.75
N GLU A 131 -17.47 1.24 -2.54
CA GLU A 131 -17.00 0.90 -3.87
C GLU A 131 -15.98 -0.26 -3.86
N ALA A 132 -15.08 -0.27 -2.86
CA ALA A 132 -14.15 -1.38 -2.66
C ALA A 132 -14.90 -2.71 -2.39
N THR A 133 -15.97 -2.67 -1.59
CA THR A 133 -16.80 -3.85 -1.28
C THR A 133 -17.50 -4.35 -2.53
N GLU A 134 -18.10 -3.46 -3.32
CA GLU A 134 -18.78 -3.79 -4.58
C GLU A 134 -17.80 -4.45 -5.58
N ARG A 135 -16.59 -3.88 -5.71
CA ARG A 135 -15.54 -4.47 -6.57
C ARG A 135 -15.16 -5.89 -6.15
N LEU A 136 -14.99 -6.13 -4.85
CA LEU A 136 -14.65 -7.46 -4.35
C LEU A 136 -15.84 -8.44 -4.42
N GLN A 137 -17.07 -7.94 -4.24
CA GLN A 137 -18.25 -8.75 -4.36
C GLN A 137 -18.43 -9.29 -5.78
N SER A 138 -18.08 -8.51 -6.82
CA SER A 138 -18.15 -8.96 -8.20
C SER A 138 -17.33 -10.22 -8.49
N ILE A 139 -16.23 -10.45 -7.77
CA ILE A 139 -15.42 -11.67 -7.89
C ILE A 139 -16.24 -12.91 -7.55
N PHE A 140 -17.07 -12.82 -6.51
CA PHE A 140 -17.93 -13.93 -6.06
C PHE A 140 -19.18 -14.06 -6.94
N ASP A 141 -19.76 -12.94 -7.35
CA ASP A 141 -20.98 -12.91 -8.17
C ASP A 141 -20.71 -13.46 -9.59
N GLU A 142 -19.53 -13.15 -10.14
CA GLU A 142 -19.08 -13.63 -11.45
C GLU A 142 -18.46 -15.04 -11.38
N ASN A 143 -18.37 -15.65 -10.17
CA ASN A 143 -17.73 -16.95 -9.92
C ASN A 143 -16.32 -17.05 -10.51
N MET A 144 -15.52 -15.99 -10.36
CA MET A 144 -14.16 -15.94 -10.88
C MET A 144 -13.27 -16.97 -10.18
N ASP A 145 -12.35 -17.56 -10.93
CA ASP A 145 -11.44 -18.58 -10.39
C ASP A 145 -10.36 -17.92 -9.49
N LEU A 146 -10.34 -18.33 -8.23
CA LEU A 146 -9.44 -17.81 -7.21
C LEU A 146 -8.38 -18.85 -6.85
N ALA A 147 -7.12 -18.54 -7.09
CA ALA A 147 -6.05 -19.32 -6.50
C ALA A 147 -6.14 -19.34 -4.97
N THR A 148 -5.79 -20.46 -4.33
CA THR A 148 -5.89 -20.63 -2.87
C THR A 148 -5.16 -19.52 -2.10
N THR A 149 -4.04 -19.03 -2.64
CA THR A 149 -3.27 -17.92 -2.06
C THR A 149 -3.97 -16.57 -2.15
N GLN A 150 -4.78 -16.34 -3.19
CA GLN A 150 -5.56 -15.13 -3.40
C GLN A 150 -6.82 -15.12 -2.54
N TYR A 151 -7.47 -16.26 -2.36
CA TYR A 151 -8.73 -16.36 -1.61
C TYR A 151 -8.65 -15.73 -0.22
N SER A 152 -7.62 -16.05 0.54
CA SER A 152 -7.45 -15.50 1.90
C SER A 152 -7.25 -13.97 1.92
N ARG A 153 -6.58 -13.41 0.90
CA ARG A 153 -6.41 -11.96 0.74
C ARG A 153 -7.73 -11.29 0.37
N VAL A 154 -8.44 -11.83 -0.61
CA VAL A 154 -9.74 -11.33 -1.09
C VAL A 154 -10.77 -11.35 0.05
N ALA A 155 -10.94 -12.50 0.72
CA ALA A 155 -11.90 -12.65 1.81
C ALA A 155 -11.63 -11.67 2.96
N ARG A 156 -10.36 -11.50 3.34
CA ARG A 156 -9.96 -10.56 4.39
C ARG A 156 -10.22 -9.11 3.98
N LEU A 157 -9.84 -8.72 2.78
CA LEU A 157 -10.05 -7.36 2.28
C LEU A 157 -11.54 -7.06 2.15
N HIS A 158 -12.33 -7.98 1.60
CA HIS A 158 -13.79 -7.88 1.50
C HIS A 158 -14.44 -7.67 2.87
N GLN A 159 -14.11 -8.53 3.85
CA GLN A 159 -14.63 -8.39 5.21
C GLN A 159 -14.26 -7.03 5.85
N MET A 160 -13.02 -6.58 5.66
CA MET A 160 -12.57 -5.27 6.17
C MET A 160 -13.35 -4.12 5.54
N CYS A 161 -13.49 -4.11 4.22
CA CYS A 161 -14.22 -3.08 3.49
C CYS A 161 -15.71 -3.08 3.85
N GLN A 162 -16.33 -4.26 3.93
CA GLN A 162 -17.73 -4.41 4.33
C GLN A 162 -18.00 -3.86 5.74
N LEU A 163 -17.14 -4.20 6.72
CA LEU A 163 -17.27 -3.66 8.07
C LEU A 163 -17.05 -2.15 8.13
N ALA A 164 -16.13 -1.63 7.32
CA ALA A 164 -15.86 -0.19 7.25
C ALA A 164 -16.99 0.56 6.55
N SER A 165 -17.57 0.01 5.48
CA SER A 165 -18.69 0.63 4.75
C SER A 165 -19.97 0.76 5.58
N GLN A 166 -20.14 -0.08 6.61
CA GLN A 166 -21.28 -0.03 7.56
C GLN A 166 -21.10 1.02 8.65
N GLN A 167 -19.92 1.63 8.79
CA GLN A 167 -19.69 2.70 9.76
C GLN A 167 -20.32 4.02 9.26
N ASP A 168 -20.60 4.94 10.20
CA ASP A 168 -21.12 6.26 9.82
C ASP A 168 -20.13 6.95 8.86
N PRO A 169 -20.56 7.34 7.65
CA PRO A 169 -19.71 8.05 6.69
C PRO A 169 -19.07 9.34 7.25
N LYS A 170 -19.65 9.94 8.30
CA LYS A 170 -19.07 11.08 9.00
C LYS A 170 -17.82 10.75 9.80
N GLU A 171 -17.66 9.48 10.18
CA GLU A 171 -16.45 9.03 10.87
C GLU A 171 -15.27 8.79 9.93
N HIS A 172 -15.52 8.66 8.64
CA HIS A 172 -14.47 8.47 7.64
C HIS A 172 -13.79 9.81 7.37
N PHE A 173 -12.49 9.87 7.64
CA PHE A 173 -11.71 11.07 7.40
C PHE A 173 -11.66 11.40 5.91
N LYS A 174 -12.02 12.65 5.59
CA LYS A 174 -12.02 13.21 4.23
C LYS A 174 -11.00 14.35 4.17
N PRO A 175 -9.83 14.13 3.57
CA PRO A 175 -8.75 15.13 3.51
C PRO A 175 -9.16 16.45 2.83
N TRP A 176 -10.08 16.37 1.87
CA TRP A 176 -10.58 17.55 1.13
C TRP A 176 -11.55 18.44 1.92
N GLU A 177 -12.10 17.95 3.02
CA GLU A 177 -12.96 18.74 3.92
C GLU A 177 -12.10 19.43 4.98
N LYS A 178 -11.86 20.74 4.81
CA LYS A 178 -10.98 21.54 5.71
C LYS A 178 -11.40 21.52 7.19
N HIS A 179 -12.71 21.37 7.47
CA HIS A 179 -13.28 21.42 8.82
C HIS A 179 -13.63 20.03 9.35
N HIS A 180 -13.15 18.95 8.71
CA HIS A 180 -13.40 17.60 9.20
C HIS A 180 -12.71 17.36 10.55
N ASP A 181 -13.41 16.73 11.50
CA ASP A 181 -12.88 16.43 12.85
C ASP A 181 -11.57 15.63 12.85
N GLY A 182 -11.30 14.91 11.77
CA GLY A 182 -10.04 14.20 11.57
C GLY A 182 -8.82 15.09 11.62
N TRP A 183 -8.91 16.35 11.20
CA TRP A 183 -7.79 17.30 11.27
C TRP A 183 -7.48 17.71 12.71
N SER A 184 -8.51 17.95 13.53
CA SER A 184 -8.32 18.25 14.95
C SER A 184 -7.67 17.06 15.69
N ALA A 185 -8.08 15.84 15.37
CA ALA A 185 -7.44 14.63 15.91
C ALA A 185 -5.97 14.52 15.54
N ILE A 186 -5.58 14.87 14.29
CA ILE A 186 -4.18 14.91 13.85
C ILE A 186 -3.41 15.95 14.66
N THR A 187 -3.94 17.19 14.76
CA THR A 187 -3.28 18.29 15.48
C THR A 187 -3.02 17.94 16.95
N LEU A 188 -3.98 17.30 17.64
CA LEU A 188 -3.81 16.86 19.02
C LEU A 188 -2.67 15.83 19.22
N ARG A 189 -2.31 15.13 18.17
CA ARG A 189 -1.31 14.04 18.22
C ARG A 189 -0.06 14.32 17.39
N MET A 190 0.02 15.42 16.67
CA MET A 190 1.07 15.71 15.70
C MET A 190 2.49 15.65 16.26
N ASN A 191 2.66 15.88 17.57
CA ASN A 191 3.96 15.84 18.23
C ASN A 191 4.34 14.46 18.82
N LYS A 192 3.50 13.42 18.60
CA LYS A 192 3.69 12.07 19.13
C LYS A 192 3.79 11.07 17.99
N ALA A 193 4.81 10.22 18.04
CA ALA A 193 4.91 9.09 17.12
C ALA A 193 3.81 8.05 17.38
N PRO A 194 3.38 7.29 16.36
CA PRO A 194 2.46 6.17 16.52
C PRO A 194 3.00 5.13 17.50
N ILE A 195 2.10 4.48 18.23
CA ILE A 195 2.44 3.44 19.19
C ILE A 195 2.35 2.09 18.48
N SER A 196 3.38 1.23 18.60
CA SER A 196 3.32 -0.10 18.02
C SER A 196 2.32 -1.01 18.73
N GLU A 197 1.69 -1.94 17.99
CA GLU A 197 0.76 -2.94 18.54
C GLU A 197 1.43 -3.76 19.64
N SER A 198 2.70 -4.16 19.43
CA SER A 198 3.47 -4.91 20.43
C SER A 198 3.66 -4.15 21.75
N LYS A 199 3.88 -2.84 21.72
CA LYS A 199 3.98 -2.03 22.95
C LYS A 199 2.64 -1.99 23.68
N ILE A 200 1.54 -1.85 22.97
CA ILE A 200 0.20 -1.86 23.57
C ILE A 200 -0.07 -3.22 24.19
N PHE A 201 0.24 -4.32 23.47
CA PHE A 201 0.10 -5.67 23.97
C PHE A 201 0.90 -5.88 25.27
N LEU A 202 2.18 -5.50 25.30
CA LEU A 202 3.02 -5.62 26.47
C LEU A 202 2.46 -4.85 27.67
N ILE A 203 2.01 -3.61 27.48
CA ILE A 203 1.46 -2.78 28.55
C ILE A 203 0.18 -3.40 29.14
N ILE A 204 -0.68 -3.96 28.29
CA ILE A 204 -1.97 -4.53 28.74
C ILE A 204 -1.79 -5.95 29.29
N SER A 205 -1.04 -6.80 28.59
CA SER A 205 -1.01 -8.25 28.87
C SER A 205 0.04 -8.63 29.91
N THR A 206 1.18 -7.91 29.99
CA THR A 206 2.25 -8.30 30.90
C THR A 206 1.83 -8.28 32.39
N PRO A 207 1.16 -7.26 32.93
CA PRO A 207 0.73 -7.26 34.32
C PRO A 207 -0.23 -8.41 34.63
N LEU A 208 -1.14 -8.70 33.69
CA LEU A 208 -2.13 -9.76 33.83
C LEU A 208 -1.46 -11.14 33.83
N LEU A 209 -0.58 -11.39 32.85
CA LEU A 209 0.19 -12.62 32.74
C LEU A 209 1.09 -12.85 33.98
N MET A 210 1.73 -11.80 34.49
CA MET A 210 2.51 -11.92 35.74
C MET A 210 1.63 -12.33 36.93
N LEU A 211 0.46 -11.72 37.03
CA LEU A 211 -0.50 -12.09 38.10
C LEU A 211 -0.95 -13.56 37.97
N GLU A 212 -1.26 -13.99 36.73
CA GLU A 212 -1.68 -15.37 36.46
C GLU A 212 -0.59 -16.39 36.80
N VAL A 213 0.65 -16.13 36.39
CA VAL A 213 1.78 -17.02 36.72
C VAL A 213 1.98 -17.17 38.25
N LEU A 214 1.76 -16.09 39.01
CA LEU A 214 1.92 -16.09 40.45
C LEU A 214 0.73 -16.74 41.18
N MET A 215 -0.49 -16.50 40.71
CA MET A 215 -1.71 -16.88 41.43
C MET A 215 -2.30 -18.22 40.99
N ALA A 216 -2.23 -18.54 39.69
CA ALA A 216 -2.89 -19.72 39.13
C ALA A 216 -2.41 -21.06 39.76
N PRO A 217 -1.12 -21.28 40.05
CA PRO A 217 -0.68 -22.50 40.74
C PRO A 217 -1.26 -22.64 42.13
N GLN A 218 -1.54 -21.53 42.82
CA GLN A 218 -2.15 -21.53 44.14
C GLN A 218 -3.64 -21.85 44.09
N VAL A 219 -4.32 -21.41 43.03
CA VAL A 219 -5.77 -21.64 42.84
C VAL A 219 -6.06 -23.03 42.27
N PHE A 220 -5.30 -23.47 41.26
CA PHE A 220 -5.54 -24.74 40.56
C PHE A 220 -4.78 -25.91 41.14
N GLY A 221 -3.89 -25.68 42.12
CA GLY A 221 -3.11 -26.69 42.80
C GLY A 221 -1.94 -27.27 41.96
N PRO A 222 -1.08 -28.07 42.62
CA PRO A 222 0.04 -28.74 41.96
C PRO A 222 -0.44 -29.97 41.18
N GLY A 223 0.33 -30.34 40.16
CA GLY A 223 0.09 -31.52 39.33
C GLY A 223 -0.37 -31.20 37.91
N PHE A 224 -0.56 -32.27 37.12
CA PHE A 224 -0.81 -32.13 35.66
C PHE A 224 -2.12 -31.36 35.35
N GLY A 225 -3.18 -31.57 36.12
CA GLY A 225 -4.45 -30.86 35.96
C GLY A 225 -4.33 -29.36 36.23
N GLY A 226 -3.66 -28.96 37.30
CA GLY A 226 -3.40 -27.57 37.64
C GLY A 226 -2.51 -26.89 36.58
N PHE A 227 -1.49 -27.59 36.07
CA PHE A 227 -0.66 -27.09 34.98
C PHE A 227 -1.45 -26.87 33.71
N CYS A 228 -2.32 -27.81 33.30
CA CYS A 228 -3.17 -27.66 32.12
C CYS A 228 -4.10 -26.46 32.22
N LEU A 229 -4.78 -26.27 33.38
CA LEU A 229 -5.68 -25.16 33.61
C LEU A 229 -4.94 -23.82 33.60
N THR A 230 -3.77 -23.72 34.20
CA THR A 230 -2.92 -22.54 34.18
C THR A 230 -2.49 -22.20 32.75
N SER A 231 -2.08 -23.21 31.97
CA SER A 231 -1.67 -23.03 30.58
C SER A 231 -2.82 -22.53 29.67
N LEU A 232 -4.02 -23.07 29.86
CA LEU A 232 -5.23 -22.63 29.17
C LEU A 232 -5.60 -21.19 29.53
N LEU A 233 -5.49 -20.81 30.79
CA LEU A 233 -5.74 -19.43 31.24
C LEU A 233 -4.77 -18.46 30.59
N ILE A 234 -3.47 -18.76 30.61
CA ILE A 234 -2.42 -17.96 29.97
C ILE A 234 -2.71 -17.83 28.48
N LEU A 235 -3.02 -18.94 27.78
CA LEU A 235 -3.36 -18.92 26.36
C LEU A 235 -4.58 -18.02 26.07
N PHE A 236 -5.62 -18.13 26.88
CA PHE A 236 -6.81 -17.29 26.76
C PHE A 236 -6.47 -15.81 26.95
N THR A 237 -5.67 -15.47 27.96
CA THR A 237 -5.22 -14.09 28.22
C THR A 237 -4.37 -13.54 27.08
N VAL A 238 -3.49 -14.34 26.50
CA VAL A 238 -2.70 -13.93 25.31
C VAL A 238 -3.62 -13.63 24.13
N ILE A 239 -4.58 -14.52 23.82
CA ILE A 239 -5.53 -14.31 22.71
C ILE A 239 -6.40 -13.06 22.94
N LEU A 240 -6.92 -12.91 24.17
CA LEU A 240 -7.72 -11.74 24.55
C LEU A 240 -6.89 -10.45 24.49
N GLY A 241 -5.66 -10.49 25.01
CA GLY A 241 -4.71 -9.39 24.97
C GLY A 241 -4.38 -8.95 23.54
N MET A 242 -4.17 -9.88 22.62
CA MET A 242 -3.98 -9.57 21.19
C MET A 242 -5.22 -8.88 20.59
N ARG A 243 -6.42 -9.36 20.87
CA ARG A 243 -7.67 -8.74 20.38
C ARG A 243 -7.85 -7.31 20.89
N ILE A 244 -7.63 -7.11 22.20
CA ILE A 244 -7.73 -5.79 22.84
C ILE A 244 -6.66 -4.86 22.27
N SER A 245 -5.41 -5.32 22.15
CA SER A 245 -4.30 -4.51 21.63
C SER A 245 -4.55 -4.02 20.20
N ARG A 246 -5.10 -4.86 19.33
CA ARG A 246 -5.49 -4.46 17.96
C ARG A 246 -6.54 -3.36 17.95
N ARG A 247 -7.57 -3.46 18.80
CA ARG A 247 -8.61 -2.42 18.90
C ARG A 247 -8.02 -1.09 19.41
N TRP A 248 -7.17 -1.15 20.43
CA TRP A 248 -6.51 0.03 20.98
C TRP A 248 -5.50 0.62 19.98
N PHE A 249 -4.76 -0.22 19.27
CA PHE A 249 -3.85 0.20 18.22
C PHE A 249 -4.56 1.05 17.14
N GLN A 250 -5.69 0.57 16.65
CA GLN A 250 -6.48 1.31 15.67
C GLN A 250 -6.98 2.65 16.22
N ARG A 251 -7.52 2.66 17.44
CA ARG A 251 -8.04 3.89 18.07
C ARG A 251 -6.93 4.90 18.37
N LEU A 252 -5.83 4.48 18.96
CA LEU A 252 -4.74 5.36 19.36
C LEU A 252 -3.97 5.93 18.16
N ASN A 253 -3.89 5.17 17.07
CA ASN A 253 -3.19 5.58 15.85
C ASN A 253 -4.13 6.11 14.76
N ARG A 254 -5.43 6.30 15.03
CA ARG A 254 -6.37 6.92 14.08
C ARG A 254 -5.83 8.24 13.48
N PRO A 255 -5.21 9.16 14.25
CA PRO A 255 -4.60 10.36 13.68
C PRO A 255 -3.49 10.08 12.67
N ALA A 256 -2.68 9.05 12.90
CA ALA A 256 -1.63 8.63 11.97
C ALA A 256 -2.21 8.07 10.67
N PHE A 257 -3.26 7.26 10.74
CA PHE A 257 -3.98 6.75 9.57
C PHE A 257 -4.68 7.87 8.79
N ASN A 258 -5.27 8.84 9.48
CA ASN A 258 -5.85 10.01 8.83
C ASN A 258 -4.79 10.83 8.09
N LEU A 259 -3.63 11.07 8.72
CA LEU A 259 -2.54 11.80 8.09
C LEU A 259 -1.95 11.03 6.90
N LEU A 260 -1.83 9.71 7.01
CA LEU A 260 -1.43 8.84 5.91
C LEU A 260 -2.36 9.02 4.70
N ARG A 261 -3.67 8.97 4.94
CA ARG A 261 -4.70 9.20 3.90
C ARG A 261 -4.61 10.60 3.30
N ALA A 262 -4.30 11.62 4.10
CA ALA A 262 -4.11 12.97 3.57
C ALA A 262 -2.88 13.06 2.66
N MET A 263 -1.78 12.38 3.01
CA MET A 263 -0.60 12.28 2.14
C MET A 263 -0.90 11.56 0.83
N ASP A 264 -1.62 10.44 0.90
CA ASP A 264 -2.04 9.66 -0.27
C ASP A 264 -2.98 10.48 -1.17
N PHE A 265 -3.85 11.28 -0.58
CA PHE A 265 -4.71 12.20 -1.32
C PHE A 265 -3.89 13.29 -2.04
N GLU A 266 -2.92 13.91 -1.37
CA GLU A 266 -2.07 14.92 -2.01
C GLU A 266 -1.24 14.35 -3.15
N THR A 267 -0.61 13.19 -2.96
CA THR A 267 0.18 12.56 -4.02
C THR A 267 -0.70 12.09 -5.19
N SER A 268 -1.92 11.65 -4.93
CA SER A 268 -2.84 11.22 -5.97
C SER A 268 -3.40 12.39 -6.79
N THR A 269 -3.78 13.48 -6.13
CA THR A 269 -4.45 14.61 -6.78
C THR A 269 -3.51 15.74 -7.22
N GLY A 270 -2.32 15.82 -6.61
CA GLY A 270 -1.38 16.94 -6.82
C GLY A 270 -1.76 18.21 -6.06
N TYR A 271 -2.85 18.21 -5.27
CA TYR A 271 -3.30 19.38 -4.52
C TYR A 271 -2.82 19.36 -3.07
N VAL A 272 -2.40 20.51 -2.59
CA VAL A 272 -1.97 20.73 -1.21
C VAL A 272 -3.20 20.88 -0.29
N VAL A 273 -3.40 19.94 0.64
CA VAL A 273 -4.49 19.97 1.64
C VAL A 273 -4.00 19.91 3.07
N ILE A 274 -2.80 19.33 3.31
CA ILE A 274 -2.22 19.21 4.66
C ILE A 274 -1.75 20.60 5.14
N PRO A 275 -2.19 21.06 6.33
CA PRO A 275 -1.72 22.31 6.92
C PRO A 275 -0.20 22.33 7.16
N GLU A 276 0.41 23.51 7.08
CA GLU A 276 1.86 23.67 7.19
C GLU A 276 2.41 23.30 8.58
N ASP A 277 1.66 23.60 9.64
CA ASP A 277 2.01 23.21 11.02
C ASP A 277 2.07 21.70 11.21
N ILE A 278 1.21 20.96 10.50
CA ILE A 278 1.22 19.49 10.51
C ILE A 278 2.41 18.95 9.73
N ARG A 279 2.83 19.60 8.63
CA ARG A 279 3.97 19.15 7.81
C ARG A 279 5.30 19.16 8.55
N ILE A 280 5.49 20.07 9.47
CA ILE A 280 6.73 20.15 10.30
C ILE A 280 6.65 19.25 11.54
N SER A 281 5.55 18.57 11.77
CA SER A 281 5.30 17.77 12.97
C SER A 281 6.09 16.45 13.01
N LYS A 282 6.32 15.94 14.23
CA LYS A 282 6.96 14.61 14.42
C LYS A 282 6.16 13.48 13.77
N LEU A 283 4.82 13.57 13.80
CA LEU A 283 3.95 12.56 13.21
C LEU A 283 4.11 12.52 11.69
N PHE A 284 4.10 13.69 11.04
CA PHE A 284 4.29 13.79 9.60
C PHE A 284 5.64 13.23 9.15
N MET A 285 6.72 13.67 9.79
CA MET A 285 8.08 13.21 9.47
C MET A 285 8.24 11.70 9.72
N PHE A 286 7.60 11.17 10.77
CA PHE A 286 7.61 9.75 11.07
C PHE A 286 6.93 8.92 9.98
N ILE A 287 5.80 9.39 9.44
CA ILE A 287 5.08 8.69 8.37
C ILE A 287 5.83 8.85 7.06
N LEU A 288 6.22 10.08 6.70
CA LEU A 288 6.91 10.37 5.44
C LEU A 288 8.21 9.57 5.30
N SER A 289 9.02 9.47 6.36
CA SER A 289 10.28 8.72 6.35
C SER A 289 10.13 7.21 6.10
N ARG A 290 8.90 6.68 6.17
CA ARG A 290 8.56 5.27 5.90
C ARG A 290 7.92 5.05 4.54
N ARG A 291 7.66 6.12 3.82
CA ARG A 291 7.20 6.04 2.43
C ARG A 291 8.37 5.83 1.48
N PRO A 292 8.15 5.22 0.32
CA PRO A 292 9.19 5.07 -0.71
C PRO A 292 9.85 6.42 -1.09
N PRO A 293 11.14 6.44 -1.46
CA PRO A 293 11.82 7.66 -1.86
C PRO A 293 11.11 8.39 -3.00
N ALA A 294 10.59 7.66 -3.99
CA ALA A 294 9.84 8.25 -5.10
C ALA A 294 8.58 9.01 -4.63
N PHE A 295 7.86 8.45 -3.65
CA PHE A 295 6.72 9.10 -3.01
C PHE A 295 7.15 10.36 -2.27
N GLN A 296 8.23 10.29 -1.50
CA GLN A 296 8.77 11.45 -0.75
C GLN A 296 9.17 12.58 -1.68
N GLU A 297 9.92 12.30 -2.75
CA GLU A 297 10.33 13.29 -3.74
C GLU A 297 9.10 13.92 -4.44
N ARG A 298 8.08 13.11 -4.75
CA ARG A 298 6.85 13.60 -5.36
C ARG A 298 6.08 14.51 -4.41
N MET A 299 5.95 14.14 -3.14
CA MET A 299 5.31 14.96 -2.12
C MET A 299 5.96 16.34 -2.01
N LEU A 300 7.30 16.40 -2.01
CA LEU A 300 8.03 17.68 -1.98
C LEU A 300 7.71 18.54 -3.20
N LYS A 301 7.70 17.96 -4.40
CA LYS A 301 7.35 18.69 -5.64
C LYS A 301 5.92 19.25 -5.63
N ILE A 302 4.96 18.52 -5.03
CA ILE A 302 3.58 18.98 -4.89
C ILE A 302 3.52 20.19 -3.94
N VAL A 303 4.25 20.13 -2.83
CA VAL A 303 4.35 21.25 -1.88
C VAL A 303 4.98 22.47 -2.52
N ASP A 304 6.05 22.29 -3.30
CA ASP A 304 6.75 23.39 -4.01
C ASP A 304 5.86 24.02 -5.09
N ALA A 305 5.04 23.22 -5.79
CA ALA A 305 4.07 23.73 -6.77
C ALA A 305 2.94 24.54 -6.10
N GLY A 306 2.54 24.16 -4.89
CA GLY A 306 1.59 24.90 -4.07
C GLY A 306 0.16 24.95 -4.59
N ASP A 307 -0.22 24.05 -5.50
CA ASP A 307 -1.56 24.01 -6.08
C ASP A 307 -2.61 23.68 -5.00
N LYS A 308 -3.62 24.55 -4.89
CA LYS A 308 -4.67 24.41 -3.88
C LYS A 308 -5.93 23.80 -4.46
N LEU A 309 -6.55 22.92 -3.69
CA LEU A 309 -7.82 22.32 -4.01
C LEU A 309 -8.92 23.38 -4.20
N LYS A 310 -9.70 23.28 -5.28
CA LYS A 310 -10.89 24.12 -5.48
C LYS A 310 -11.96 23.74 -4.46
N GLY A 311 -12.75 24.74 -4.01
CA GLY A 311 -13.69 24.54 -2.92
C GLY A 311 -14.89 23.62 -3.23
N ASP A 312 -15.13 23.36 -4.51
CA ASP A 312 -16.18 22.51 -5.06
C ASP A 312 -15.70 21.10 -5.47
N TRP A 313 -14.45 20.78 -5.20
CA TRP A 313 -13.88 19.48 -5.54
C TRP A 313 -14.61 18.32 -4.85
N LYS A 314 -14.96 17.30 -5.60
CA LYS A 314 -15.56 16.06 -5.10
C LYS A 314 -14.78 14.87 -5.68
N PRO A 315 -14.65 13.78 -4.92
CA PRO A 315 -14.14 12.52 -5.48
C PRO A 315 -15.10 12.07 -6.59
N THR A 316 -14.57 11.83 -7.78
CA THR A 316 -15.31 11.32 -8.95
C THR A 316 -15.34 9.81 -8.91
#